data_9d5292f594f6714d4dfccd44bd974e34
#
_entry.id   9d5292f594f6714d4dfccd44bd974e34
#
_cell.length_a   1.000
_cell.length_b   1.000
_cell.length_c   1.000
_cell.angle_alpha   90.00
_cell.angle_beta   90.00
_cell.angle_gamma   90.00
#
_symmetry.space_group_name_H-M   'P 1'
#
loop_
_entity.id
_entity.type
_entity.pdbx_description
1 polymer ?
#
loop_
_entity_poly.entity_id
_entity_poly.type
_entity_poly.pdbx_seq_one_letter_code
_entity_poly.pdbx_strand_id
1 'polypeptide(L)'
;LGLFCGTKFVNAPFTTTAGGTTSADFTGDPTDPSGSEAEVFYAYYPYSAHAVLEGSVVSGLSIPAVQTFATKSCATELCPMATSGVDYSRLAFRTIGTVLKFQVTGQKNVTKIELTGNNGEALAGDYTIDFVGETPEMKFSGTETTLTLTCSEPVALNDASATEFYFVLPAGVEFTKGITVKVYTDDNAEPMVKEYASPLTTRPNKLVTVKAFTYSVPVTSIEEANEALSKGTSGVTITSTTDLTVPSTLEIPNAFGHGTSTSVEIEQPVSTDLTISEKTTSDKELPETLSVEMETTASLIVDTPNLTVSLEGSYTTVEATTAENTLIVAKNTVIETLTVKKGNVKIYGTVGEIVNEGTGKIIRCIDAQD
;
A
#
# COMPACT_ATOMS: atom_id res chain seq x y z
N LEU A 1 19.29 -11.20 -20.28
CA LEU A 1 20.40 -10.52 -19.63
C LEU A 1 21.43 -10.01 -20.62
N GLY A 2 22.23 -9.02 -20.25
CA GLY A 2 23.36 -8.52 -21.05
C GLY A 2 24.69 -8.95 -20.44
N LEU A 3 25.64 -9.25 -21.29
CA LEU A 3 26.99 -9.71 -20.92
C LEU A 3 28.07 -8.90 -21.62
N PHE A 4 29.08 -8.49 -20.85
CA PHE A 4 30.32 -7.86 -21.33
C PHE A 4 31.51 -8.70 -20.90
N CYS A 5 32.47 -8.93 -21.83
CA CYS A 5 33.79 -9.47 -21.54
C CYS A 5 34.74 -9.25 -22.71
N GLY A 6 35.69 -8.34 -22.55
CA GLY A 6 36.64 -7.95 -23.60
C GLY A 6 35.94 -7.48 -24.87
N THR A 7 36.48 -7.87 -26.01
CA THR A 7 35.86 -7.58 -27.32
C THR A 7 34.99 -8.72 -27.82
N LYS A 8 35.00 -9.88 -27.14
CA LYS A 8 34.20 -11.06 -27.52
C LYS A 8 32.73 -10.91 -27.15
N PHE A 9 32.44 -10.33 -25.98
CA PHE A 9 31.08 -10.08 -25.51
C PHE A 9 30.92 -8.57 -25.25
N VAL A 10 30.34 -7.86 -26.20
CA VAL A 10 30.05 -6.42 -26.10
C VAL A 10 28.55 -6.25 -26.06
N ASN A 11 27.98 -6.16 -24.86
CA ASN A 11 26.53 -6.16 -24.62
C ASN A 11 25.82 -7.34 -25.30
N ALA A 12 26.40 -8.54 -25.21
CA ALA A 12 25.82 -9.72 -25.82
C ALA A 12 24.50 -10.10 -25.11
N PRO A 13 23.38 -10.23 -25.86
CA PRO A 13 22.10 -10.65 -25.28
C PRO A 13 22.09 -12.15 -25.01
N PHE A 14 21.74 -12.53 -23.77
CA PHE A 14 21.47 -13.91 -23.39
C PHE A 14 19.99 -14.04 -23.05
N THR A 15 19.32 -15.01 -23.65
CA THR A 15 17.89 -15.25 -23.53
C THR A 15 17.58 -16.63 -22.98
N THR A 16 16.38 -16.80 -22.46
CA THR A 16 15.84 -18.08 -22.00
C THR A 16 14.42 -18.26 -22.50
N THR A 17 14.03 -19.50 -22.77
CA THR A 17 12.65 -19.89 -23.06
C THR A 17 11.92 -20.45 -21.84
N ALA A 18 12.64 -20.64 -20.73
CA ALA A 18 12.13 -21.22 -19.49
C ALA A 18 11.60 -20.11 -18.52
N GLY A 19 10.53 -19.42 -18.92
CA GLY A 19 9.86 -18.47 -18.04
C GLY A 19 9.07 -19.14 -16.92
N GLY A 20 8.99 -18.52 -15.72
CA GLY A 20 8.18 -18.99 -14.59
C GLY A 20 8.72 -20.20 -13.84
N THR A 21 9.99 -20.57 -14.05
CA THR A 21 10.66 -21.69 -13.37
C THR A 21 11.62 -21.20 -12.28
N THR A 22 11.98 -22.07 -11.33
CA THR A 22 12.94 -21.77 -10.26
C THR A 22 14.39 -21.74 -10.75
N SER A 23 14.67 -22.26 -11.94
CA SER A 23 15.96 -22.22 -12.60
C SER A 23 15.76 -22.16 -14.11
N ALA A 24 16.64 -21.45 -14.82
CA ALA A 24 16.60 -21.35 -16.29
C ALA A 24 18.02 -21.25 -16.84
N ASP A 25 18.25 -21.96 -17.94
CA ASP A 25 19.45 -21.80 -18.73
C ASP A 25 19.29 -20.61 -19.67
N PHE A 26 20.29 -19.75 -19.71
CA PHE A 26 20.38 -18.65 -20.64
C PHE A 26 21.38 -18.97 -21.73
N THR A 27 20.96 -18.77 -22.97
CA THR A 27 21.80 -18.99 -24.15
C THR A 27 22.01 -17.69 -24.91
N GLY A 28 23.19 -17.51 -25.46
CA GLY A 28 23.56 -16.34 -26.26
C GLY A 28 24.84 -16.58 -26.98
N ASP A 29 25.06 -15.84 -28.07
CA ASP A 29 26.25 -15.92 -28.89
C ASP A 29 27.22 -14.79 -28.61
N PRO A 30 28.54 -14.97 -28.80
CA PRO A 30 29.50 -13.87 -28.76
C PRO A 30 29.13 -12.77 -29.76
N THR A 31 29.30 -11.52 -29.39
CA THR A 31 29.12 -10.36 -30.29
C THR A 31 30.16 -10.38 -31.40
N ASP A 32 31.40 -10.76 -31.05
CA ASP A 32 32.50 -11.02 -31.96
C ASP A 32 33.15 -12.37 -31.65
N PRO A 33 32.87 -13.46 -32.40
CA PRO A 33 33.46 -14.77 -32.15
C PRO A 33 35.00 -14.79 -32.22
N SER A 34 35.61 -13.84 -32.98
CA SER A 34 37.07 -13.71 -33.10
C SER A 34 37.69 -12.82 -32.04
N GLY A 35 36.85 -12.14 -31.23
CA GLY A 35 37.26 -11.22 -30.18
C GLY A 35 37.97 -11.92 -29.02
N SER A 36 38.74 -11.16 -28.27
CA SER A 36 39.42 -11.62 -27.06
C SER A 36 38.51 -11.48 -25.84
N GLU A 37 38.57 -12.45 -24.96
CA GLU A 37 37.95 -12.37 -23.63
C GLU A 37 38.84 -11.54 -22.68
N ALA A 38 38.20 -10.81 -21.75
CA ALA A 38 38.86 -10.25 -20.60
C ALA A 38 38.83 -11.26 -19.43
N GLU A 39 39.54 -10.95 -18.36
CA GLU A 39 39.57 -11.81 -17.18
C GLU A 39 38.25 -11.79 -16.39
N VAL A 40 37.45 -10.75 -16.57
CA VAL A 40 36.20 -10.54 -15.81
C VAL A 40 35.02 -10.39 -16.74
N PHE A 41 33.96 -11.12 -16.43
CA PHE A 41 32.64 -10.99 -17.02
C PHE A 41 31.78 -10.06 -16.16
N TYR A 42 31.09 -9.10 -16.81
CA TYR A 42 30.11 -8.23 -16.19
C TYR A 42 28.73 -8.55 -16.78
N ALA A 43 27.82 -8.97 -15.95
CA ALA A 43 26.48 -9.37 -16.38
C ALA A 43 25.41 -8.57 -15.61
N TYR A 44 24.34 -8.22 -16.34
CA TYR A 44 23.25 -7.45 -15.80
C TYR A 44 21.89 -7.90 -16.37
N TYR A 45 20.83 -7.62 -15.65
CA TYR A 45 19.44 -7.86 -16.02
C TYR A 45 18.56 -6.70 -15.52
N PRO A 46 17.50 -6.29 -16.25
CA PRO A 46 17.11 -6.76 -17.60
C PRO A 46 18.08 -6.29 -18.70
N TYR A 47 18.01 -6.92 -19.88
CA TYR A 47 18.80 -6.52 -21.04
C TYR A 47 18.36 -5.14 -21.57
N SER A 48 19.31 -4.29 -21.90
CA SER A 48 19.11 -3.03 -22.62
C SER A 48 20.01 -3.00 -23.85
N ALA A 49 19.43 -2.76 -25.03
CA ALA A 49 20.23 -2.59 -26.25
C ALA A 49 21.13 -1.33 -26.23
N HIS A 50 20.87 -0.41 -25.31
CA HIS A 50 21.60 0.84 -25.12
C HIS A 50 22.73 0.75 -24.07
N ALA A 51 22.89 -0.43 -23.46
CA ALA A 51 23.91 -0.56 -22.43
C ALA A 51 25.31 -0.50 -23.00
N VAL A 52 26.17 0.26 -22.30
CA VAL A 52 27.59 0.46 -22.64
C VAL A 52 28.43 0.23 -21.39
N LEU A 53 29.52 -0.51 -21.56
CA LEU A 53 30.54 -0.70 -20.51
C LEU A 53 31.71 0.27 -20.73
N GLU A 54 32.00 1.10 -19.73
CA GLU A 54 33.21 1.95 -19.67
C GLU A 54 33.99 1.63 -18.39
N GLY A 55 35.16 1.04 -18.56
CA GLY A 55 35.92 0.51 -17.41
C GLY A 55 35.16 -0.61 -16.69
N SER A 56 34.64 -0.34 -15.49
CA SER A 56 33.82 -1.24 -14.70
C SER A 56 32.39 -0.73 -14.50
N VAL A 57 31.96 0.28 -15.29
CA VAL A 57 30.63 0.90 -15.15
C VAL A 57 29.79 0.57 -16.37
N VAL A 58 28.61 -0.01 -16.15
CA VAL A 58 27.60 -0.20 -17.19
C VAL A 58 26.57 0.92 -17.09
N SER A 59 26.36 1.66 -18.19
CA SER A 59 25.38 2.74 -18.38
C SER A 59 24.32 2.35 -19.40
N GLY A 60 23.37 3.25 -19.70
CA GLY A 60 22.27 3.01 -20.65
C GLY A 60 21.17 2.11 -20.08
N LEU A 61 20.96 2.18 -18.78
CA LEU A 61 19.96 1.41 -18.02
C LEU A 61 18.96 2.37 -17.37
N SER A 62 17.71 1.93 -17.23
CA SER A 62 16.68 2.75 -16.58
C SER A 62 15.66 1.90 -15.82
N ILE A 63 15.13 2.48 -14.75
CA ILE A 63 13.89 2.00 -14.11
C ILE A 63 12.73 2.75 -14.77
N PRO A 64 11.77 2.05 -15.40
CA PRO A 64 10.65 2.72 -16.06
C PRO A 64 9.68 3.32 -15.05
N ALA A 65 9.17 4.53 -15.36
CA ALA A 65 8.14 5.19 -14.57
C ALA A 65 6.79 4.47 -14.62
N VAL A 66 6.52 3.73 -15.71
CA VAL A 66 5.34 2.89 -15.85
C VAL A 66 5.75 1.44 -15.79
N GLN A 67 5.19 0.74 -14.81
CA GLN A 67 5.42 -0.68 -14.56
C GLN A 67 4.12 -1.46 -14.76
N THR A 68 4.22 -2.74 -15.09
CA THR A 68 3.04 -3.60 -15.33
C THR A 68 2.81 -4.52 -14.13
N PHE A 69 1.55 -4.67 -13.75
CA PHE A 69 1.15 -5.60 -12.70
C PHE A 69 1.49 -7.05 -13.08
N ALA A 70 2.04 -7.78 -12.11
CA ALA A 70 2.21 -9.23 -12.20
C ALA A 70 1.74 -9.87 -10.90
N THR A 71 1.05 -11.01 -11.01
CA THR A 71 0.46 -11.69 -9.85
C THR A 71 1.54 -12.23 -8.92
N LYS A 72 1.50 -11.84 -7.66
CA LYS A 72 2.40 -12.28 -6.58
C LYS A 72 3.89 -11.98 -6.78
N SER A 73 4.22 -11.10 -7.71
CA SER A 73 5.60 -10.67 -7.97
C SER A 73 5.64 -9.29 -8.63
N CYS A 74 6.83 -8.69 -8.74
CA CYS A 74 7.06 -7.66 -9.78
C CYS A 74 7.15 -8.34 -11.14
N ALA A 75 6.81 -7.62 -12.22
CA ALA A 75 7.07 -8.12 -13.57
C ALA A 75 8.57 -8.43 -13.71
N THR A 76 8.88 -9.60 -14.24
CA THR A 76 10.25 -10.14 -14.23
C THR A 76 11.25 -9.23 -14.94
N GLU A 77 10.83 -8.57 -16.00
CA GLU A 77 11.62 -7.62 -16.79
C GLU A 77 11.97 -6.32 -16.06
N LEU A 78 11.45 -6.10 -14.85
CA LEU A 78 11.67 -4.87 -14.08
C LEU A 78 12.74 -4.99 -13.00
N CYS A 79 13.01 -6.20 -12.50
CA CYS A 79 13.91 -6.40 -11.36
C CYS A 79 15.39 -6.25 -11.76
N PRO A 80 16.09 -5.12 -11.48
CA PRO A 80 17.48 -4.93 -11.84
C PRO A 80 18.36 -5.86 -11.01
N MET A 81 19.15 -6.68 -11.70
CA MET A 81 20.11 -7.59 -11.09
C MET A 81 21.47 -7.45 -11.77
N ALA A 82 22.54 -7.67 -11.04
CA ALA A 82 23.89 -7.64 -11.57
C ALA A 82 24.78 -8.66 -10.88
N THR A 83 25.85 -9.03 -11.59
CA THR A 83 26.92 -9.86 -11.07
C THR A 83 28.18 -9.67 -11.91
N SER A 84 29.33 -9.98 -11.33
CA SER A 84 30.61 -10.13 -12.04
C SER A 84 31.31 -11.41 -11.61
N GLY A 85 32.18 -11.93 -12.45
CA GLY A 85 32.92 -13.15 -12.17
C GLY A 85 33.89 -13.51 -13.28
N VAL A 86 34.68 -14.53 -13.06
CA VAL A 86 35.69 -15.04 -14.02
C VAL A 86 35.19 -16.22 -14.86
N ASP A 87 33.98 -16.70 -14.57
CA ASP A 87 33.34 -17.81 -15.28
C ASP A 87 31.87 -17.48 -15.50
N TYR A 88 31.48 -17.19 -16.76
CA TYR A 88 30.09 -16.81 -17.09
C TYR A 88 29.09 -17.97 -16.91
N SER A 89 29.56 -19.23 -16.83
CA SER A 89 28.70 -20.38 -16.58
C SER A 89 28.25 -20.47 -15.10
N ARG A 90 28.81 -19.65 -14.20
CA ARG A 90 28.59 -19.67 -12.75
C ARG A 90 28.39 -18.28 -12.14
N LEU A 91 27.67 -17.42 -12.85
CA LEU A 91 27.38 -16.07 -12.36
C LEU A 91 26.22 -16.08 -11.37
N ALA A 92 26.44 -15.56 -10.17
CA ALA A 92 25.43 -15.47 -9.11
C ALA A 92 24.82 -14.06 -9.07
N PHE A 93 23.68 -13.86 -9.70
CA PHE A 93 22.99 -12.57 -9.74
C PHE A 93 22.42 -12.15 -8.39
N ARG A 94 22.51 -10.87 -8.10
CA ARG A 94 21.86 -10.23 -6.96
C ARG A 94 21.02 -9.05 -7.43
N THR A 95 19.86 -8.86 -6.81
CA THR A 95 19.03 -7.67 -7.04
C THR A 95 19.76 -6.44 -6.51
N ILE A 96 19.95 -5.43 -7.36
CA ILE A 96 20.61 -4.15 -7.03
C ILE A 96 19.60 -3.03 -6.75
N GLY A 97 18.31 -3.25 -7.05
CA GLY A 97 17.19 -2.38 -6.67
C GLY A 97 16.49 -2.85 -5.40
N THR A 98 15.34 -2.24 -5.12
CA THR A 98 14.41 -2.57 -4.02
C THR A 98 13.06 -2.93 -4.61
N VAL A 99 12.37 -3.89 -4.00
CA VAL A 99 10.97 -4.16 -4.30
C VAL A 99 10.11 -3.65 -3.15
N LEU A 100 9.11 -2.84 -3.45
CA LEU A 100 8.12 -2.35 -2.49
C LEU A 100 6.81 -3.10 -2.72
N LYS A 101 6.24 -3.66 -1.65
CA LYS A 101 5.00 -4.44 -1.68
C LYS A 101 3.89 -3.73 -0.93
N PHE A 102 2.75 -3.57 -1.59
CA PHE A 102 1.47 -3.17 -1.02
C PHE A 102 0.53 -4.36 -0.91
N GLN A 103 -0.26 -4.39 0.14
CA GLN A 103 -1.30 -5.39 0.37
C GLN A 103 -2.63 -4.65 0.55
N VAL A 104 -3.54 -4.86 -0.39
CA VAL A 104 -4.82 -4.14 -0.47
C VAL A 104 -5.98 -5.13 -0.40
N THR A 105 -6.92 -4.90 0.53
CA THR A 105 -8.21 -5.60 0.60
C THR A 105 -9.32 -4.72 0.04
N GLY A 106 -10.50 -5.26 -0.21
CA GLY A 106 -11.66 -4.52 -0.67
C GLY A 106 -12.50 -5.29 -1.69
N GLN A 107 -13.48 -4.60 -2.30
CA GLN A 107 -14.44 -5.20 -3.25
C GLN A 107 -14.42 -4.52 -4.63
N LYS A 108 -13.37 -3.79 -4.96
CA LYS A 108 -13.23 -3.06 -6.22
C LYS A 108 -12.21 -3.71 -7.14
N ASN A 109 -12.25 -3.31 -8.41
CA ASN A 109 -11.29 -3.75 -9.40
C ASN A 109 -10.26 -2.65 -9.64
N VAL A 110 -9.01 -2.90 -9.30
CA VAL A 110 -7.91 -1.94 -9.47
C VAL A 110 -7.44 -1.93 -10.91
N THR A 111 -7.37 -0.75 -11.52
CA THR A 111 -6.86 -0.54 -12.88
C THR A 111 -5.45 0.02 -12.90
N LYS A 112 -5.10 0.81 -11.87
CA LYS A 112 -3.82 1.50 -11.78
C LYS A 112 -3.50 1.84 -10.32
N ILE A 113 -2.21 1.85 -9.98
CA ILE A 113 -1.72 2.41 -8.70
C ILE A 113 -0.59 3.40 -9.03
N GLU A 114 -0.62 4.59 -8.43
CA GLU A 114 0.48 5.56 -8.47
C GLU A 114 1.16 5.65 -7.11
N LEU A 115 2.49 5.74 -7.12
CA LEU A 115 3.35 5.89 -5.95
C LEU A 115 4.17 7.15 -6.09
N THR A 116 4.18 7.99 -5.06
CA THR A 116 5.04 9.18 -4.95
C THR A 116 5.72 9.21 -3.59
N GLY A 117 6.90 9.82 -3.53
CA GLY A 117 7.52 10.20 -2.27
C GLY A 117 6.97 11.55 -1.80
N ASN A 118 6.72 11.71 -0.49
CA ASN A 118 6.07 12.90 0.09
C ASN A 118 7.01 14.12 0.17
N ASN A 119 8.27 13.97 -0.28
CA ASN A 119 9.24 15.06 -0.36
C ASN A 119 9.80 15.23 -1.79
N GLY A 120 9.14 14.64 -2.79
CA GLY A 120 9.52 14.74 -4.20
C GLY A 120 10.73 13.88 -4.57
N GLU A 121 10.93 12.76 -3.90
CA GLU A 121 12.02 11.83 -4.20
C GLU A 121 11.87 11.26 -5.61
N ALA A 122 12.99 11.16 -6.34
CA ALA A 122 13.01 10.54 -7.65
C ALA A 122 12.93 9.01 -7.53
N LEU A 123 12.05 8.40 -8.34
CA LEU A 123 11.68 6.97 -8.25
C LEU A 123 11.95 6.20 -9.53
N ALA A 124 12.06 6.88 -10.68
CA ALA A 124 12.31 6.26 -11.98
C ALA A 124 13.26 7.11 -12.84
N GLY A 125 13.82 6.49 -13.87
CA GLY A 125 14.79 7.08 -14.77
C GLY A 125 16.11 6.34 -14.79
N ASP A 126 17.15 6.99 -15.24
CA ASP A 126 18.42 6.37 -15.56
C ASP A 126 19.21 5.94 -14.32
N TYR A 127 19.98 4.87 -14.50
CA TYR A 127 20.97 4.43 -13.51
C TYR A 127 22.18 3.80 -14.21
N THR A 128 23.26 3.71 -13.47
CA THR A 128 24.45 2.94 -13.86
C THR A 128 24.70 1.82 -12.86
N ILE A 129 25.43 0.79 -13.28
CA ILE A 129 25.92 -0.26 -12.42
C ILE A 129 27.43 -0.09 -12.29
N ASP A 130 27.90 0.11 -11.07
CA ASP A 130 29.31 0.16 -10.75
C ASP A 130 29.74 -1.22 -10.24
N PHE A 131 30.71 -1.84 -10.91
CA PHE A 131 31.26 -3.14 -10.58
C PHE A 131 32.61 -3.05 -9.81
N VAL A 132 32.97 -1.84 -9.37
CA VAL A 132 34.13 -1.67 -8.49
C VAL A 132 33.79 -2.18 -7.11
N GLY A 133 34.48 -3.24 -6.66
CA GLY A 133 34.26 -3.85 -5.34
C GLY A 133 33.72 -5.28 -5.41
N GLU A 134 33.34 -5.81 -4.24
CA GLU A 134 32.89 -7.21 -4.12
C GLU A 134 31.45 -7.42 -4.63
N THR A 135 30.64 -6.36 -4.64
CA THR A 135 29.23 -6.41 -5.07
C THR A 135 28.91 -5.27 -6.01
N PRO A 136 28.21 -5.53 -7.14
CA PRO A 136 27.73 -4.46 -8.01
C PRO A 136 26.78 -3.52 -7.29
N GLU A 137 26.93 -2.21 -7.54
CA GLU A 137 26.11 -1.17 -6.95
C GLU A 137 25.35 -0.37 -8.02
N MET A 138 24.08 -0.08 -7.75
CA MET A 138 23.29 0.86 -8.54
C MET A 138 23.65 2.29 -8.17
N LYS A 139 23.98 3.13 -9.16
CA LYS A 139 24.10 4.58 -9.02
C LYS A 139 22.95 5.21 -9.77
N PHE A 140 21.89 5.57 -9.04
CA PHE A 140 20.66 6.13 -9.61
C PHE A 140 20.80 7.63 -9.90
N SER A 141 20.34 8.07 -11.08
CA SER A 141 20.36 9.46 -11.53
C SER A 141 19.03 9.90 -12.18
N GLY A 142 17.98 9.07 -12.02
CA GLY A 142 16.65 9.39 -12.54
C GLY A 142 16.03 10.62 -11.87
N THR A 143 15.02 11.20 -12.52
CA THR A 143 14.35 12.43 -12.08
C THR A 143 12.83 12.31 -11.96
N GLU A 144 12.26 11.20 -12.44
CA GLU A 144 10.82 10.98 -12.38
C GLU A 144 10.39 10.68 -10.94
N THR A 145 9.44 11.46 -10.43
CA THR A 145 9.00 11.40 -9.03
C THR A 145 7.75 10.54 -8.81
N THR A 146 7.14 10.03 -9.89
CA THR A 146 5.96 9.18 -9.84
C THR A 146 6.24 7.85 -10.50
N LEU A 147 5.93 6.76 -9.80
CA LEU A 147 5.81 5.43 -10.38
C LEU A 147 4.35 5.07 -10.59
N THR A 148 4.03 4.52 -11.74
CA THR A 148 2.69 4.05 -12.10
C THR A 148 2.72 2.54 -12.35
N LEU A 149 1.94 1.78 -11.58
CA LEU A 149 1.70 0.37 -11.83
C LEU A 149 0.38 0.23 -12.58
N THR A 150 0.42 -0.23 -13.83
CA THR A 150 -0.77 -0.44 -14.66
C THR A 150 -1.20 -1.89 -14.64
N CYS A 151 -2.50 -2.13 -14.57
CA CYS A 151 -3.09 -3.45 -14.71
C CYS A 151 -3.60 -3.58 -16.15
N SER A 152 -3.09 -4.58 -16.91
CA SER A 152 -3.57 -4.84 -18.28
C SER A 152 -5.06 -5.21 -18.32
N GLU A 153 -5.52 -5.90 -17.30
CA GLU A 153 -6.93 -6.15 -16.97
C GLU A 153 -7.18 -5.72 -15.55
N PRO A 154 -8.39 -5.23 -15.21
CA PRO A 154 -8.72 -4.84 -13.84
C PRO A 154 -8.50 -5.98 -12.85
N VAL A 155 -7.83 -5.71 -11.75
CA VAL A 155 -7.46 -6.69 -10.72
C VAL A 155 -8.43 -6.61 -9.57
N ALA A 156 -9.23 -7.66 -9.38
CA ALA A 156 -10.22 -7.73 -8.32
C ALA A 156 -9.56 -7.79 -6.94
N LEU A 157 -9.97 -6.90 -6.04
CA LEU A 157 -9.68 -6.97 -4.61
C LEU A 157 -10.60 -7.99 -3.92
N ASN A 158 -10.19 -8.43 -2.74
CA ASN A 158 -10.96 -9.35 -1.92
C ASN A 158 -10.86 -8.94 -0.45
N ASP A 159 -11.98 -8.95 0.29
CA ASP A 159 -12.01 -8.57 1.70
C ASP A 159 -11.36 -9.62 2.61
N ALA A 160 -11.46 -10.90 2.24
CA ALA A 160 -10.94 -11.99 3.06
C ALA A 160 -9.43 -12.24 2.85
N SER A 161 -8.86 -11.77 1.72
CA SER A 161 -7.44 -11.96 1.40
C SER A 161 -6.89 -10.78 0.63
N ALA A 162 -5.81 -10.19 1.13
CA ALA A 162 -5.20 -9.04 0.49
C ALA A 162 -4.60 -9.39 -0.89
N THR A 163 -4.87 -8.55 -1.86
CA THR A 163 -4.20 -8.56 -3.17
C THR A 163 -2.88 -7.84 -3.05
N GLU A 164 -1.82 -8.42 -3.59
CA GLU A 164 -0.46 -7.90 -3.50
C GLU A 164 -0.07 -7.16 -4.78
N PHE A 165 0.46 -5.96 -4.62
CA PHE A 165 0.99 -5.11 -5.69
C PHE A 165 2.46 -4.80 -5.42
N TYR A 166 3.30 -4.85 -6.46
CA TYR A 166 4.74 -4.75 -6.33
C TYR A 166 5.30 -3.65 -7.24
N PHE A 167 6.11 -2.78 -6.68
CA PHE A 167 6.88 -1.78 -7.40
C PHE A 167 8.37 -2.07 -7.30
N VAL A 168 9.08 -1.86 -8.39
CA VAL A 168 10.54 -1.85 -8.40
C VAL A 168 11.03 -0.41 -8.28
N LEU A 169 11.90 -0.18 -7.31
CA LEU A 169 12.45 1.12 -6.93
C LEU A 169 13.98 1.11 -7.01
N PRO A 170 14.62 2.25 -7.23
CA PRO A 170 16.05 2.37 -7.02
C PRO A 170 16.42 2.10 -5.56
N ALA A 171 17.59 1.55 -5.33
CA ALA A 171 18.17 1.45 -4.00
C ALA A 171 18.77 2.80 -3.56
N GLY A 172 18.76 3.07 -2.25
CA GLY A 172 19.36 4.27 -1.67
C GLY A 172 18.45 5.50 -1.64
N VAL A 173 17.17 5.37 -1.99
CA VAL A 173 16.21 6.48 -1.84
C VAL A 173 15.76 6.60 -0.38
N GLU A 174 15.83 7.80 0.16
CA GLU A 174 15.41 8.14 1.53
C GLU A 174 14.11 8.94 1.50
N PHE A 175 12.98 8.28 1.79
CA PHE A 175 11.68 8.91 1.93
C PHE A 175 11.55 9.52 3.32
N THR A 176 12.04 10.74 3.49
CA THR A 176 12.11 11.40 4.80
C THR A 176 10.75 11.76 5.39
N LYS A 177 9.75 11.96 4.53
CA LYS A 177 8.35 12.24 4.90
C LYS A 177 7.40 11.10 4.53
N GLY A 178 7.95 9.93 4.19
CA GLY A 178 7.15 8.79 3.76
C GLY A 178 6.69 8.84 2.32
N ILE A 179 5.61 8.14 2.01
CA ILE A 179 5.11 7.89 0.65
C ILE A 179 3.61 8.08 0.57
N THR A 180 3.10 8.42 -0.61
CA THR A 180 1.67 8.45 -0.93
C THR A 180 1.36 7.46 -2.05
N VAL A 181 0.27 6.72 -1.87
CA VAL A 181 -0.25 5.75 -2.84
C VAL A 181 -1.63 6.19 -3.29
N LYS A 182 -1.87 6.23 -4.61
CA LYS A 182 -3.19 6.47 -5.19
C LYS A 182 -3.66 5.22 -5.91
N VAL A 183 -4.82 4.71 -5.51
CA VAL A 183 -5.42 3.49 -6.08
C VAL A 183 -6.61 3.87 -6.94
N TYR A 184 -6.55 3.54 -8.22
CA TYR A 184 -7.60 3.80 -9.21
C TYR A 184 -8.38 2.52 -9.50
N THR A 185 -9.68 2.63 -9.62
CA THR A 185 -10.60 1.53 -9.93
C THR A 185 -11.35 1.76 -11.23
N ASP A 186 -12.04 0.73 -11.73
CA ASP A 186 -12.77 0.77 -12.99
C ASP A 186 -14.11 1.53 -12.90
N ASP A 187 -14.60 1.77 -11.69
CA ASP A 187 -15.92 2.38 -11.43
C ASP A 187 -15.87 3.71 -10.68
N ASN A 188 -14.69 4.25 -10.38
CA ASN A 188 -14.52 5.52 -9.69
C ASN A 188 -13.53 6.42 -10.42
N ALA A 189 -13.93 7.67 -10.68
CA ALA A 189 -13.10 8.66 -11.36
C ALA A 189 -11.97 9.19 -10.44
N GLU A 190 -12.25 9.31 -9.14
CA GLU A 190 -11.29 9.78 -8.15
C GLU A 190 -10.56 8.60 -7.51
N PRO A 191 -9.24 8.66 -7.38
CA PRO A 191 -8.47 7.62 -6.73
C PRO A 191 -8.66 7.66 -5.20
N MET A 192 -8.65 6.48 -4.57
CA MET A 192 -8.34 6.44 -3.14
C MET A 192 -6.90 6.87 -2.92
N VAL A 193 -6.68 7.76 -1.95
CA VAL A 193 -5.35 8.22 -1.54
C VAL A 193 -5.00 7.61 -0.18
N LYS A 194 -3.82 6.98 -0.06
CA LYS A 194 -3.29 6.51 1.23
C LYS A 194 -1.91 7.06 1.46
N GLU A 195 -1.76 7.82 2.53
CA GLU A 195 -0.49 8.40 2.96
C GLU A 195 0.15 7.54 4.05
N TYR A 196 1.46 7.37 3.93
CA TYR A 196 2.32 6.76 4.95
C TYR A 196 3.38 7.79 5.33
N ALA A 197 3.18 8.47 6.45
CA ALA A 197 4.05 9.57 6.91
C ALA A 197 5.38 9.08 7.51
N SER A 198 5.50 7.79 7.83
CA SER A 198 6.72 7.24 8.44
C SER A 198 7.89 7.21 7.44
N PRO A 199 9.08 7.65 7.83
CA PRO A 199 10.26 7.57 6.99
C PRO A 199 10.57 6.15 6.55
N LEU A 200 11.03 6.00 5.31
CA LEU A 200 11.39 4.73 4.70
C LEU A 200 12.68 4.90 3.89
N THR A 201 13.58 3.92 3.94
CA THR A 201 14.80 3.92 3.11
C THR A 201 14.85 2.64 2.27
N THR A 202 15.04 2.78 0.97
CA THR A 202 15.24 1.65 0.06
C THR A 202 16.68 1.15 0.14
N ARG A 203 16.86 -0.17 0.02
CA ARG A 203 18.18 -0.81 0.06
C ARG A 203 18.26 -1.92 -0.99
N PRO A 204 19.45 -2.18 -1.56
CA PRO A 204 19.60 -3.25 -2.54
C PRO A 204 19.21 -4.60 -1.95
N ASN A 205 18.65 -5.44 -2.79
CA ASN A 205 18.23 -6.81 -2.46
C ASN A 205 17.24 -6.88 -1.27
N LYS A 206 16.34 -5.91 -1.15
CA LYS A 206 15.29 -5.89 -0.11
C LYS A 206 13.90 -5.88 -0.72
N LEU A 207 13.02 -6.66 -0.08
CA LEU A 207 11.58 -6.53 -0.20
C LEU A 207 11.09 -5.71 1.01
N VAL A 208 10.51 -4.57 0.74
CA VAL A 208 9.88 -3.72 1.76
C VAL A 208 8.38 -3.94 1.66
N THR A 209 7.74 -4.31 2.76
CA THR A 209 6.28 -4.42 2.85
C THR A 209 5.77 -3.29 3.71
N VAL A 210 4.86 -2.48 3.18
CA VAL A 210 4.16 -1.45 3.95
C VAL A 210 2.92 -2.03 4.62
N LYS A 211 2.40 -1.34 5.64
CA LYS A 211 1.17 -1.75 6.35
C LYS A 211 0.04 -1.96 5.33
N ALA A 212 -0.64 -3.09 5.42
CA ALA A 212 -1.81 -3.38 4.59
C ALA A 212 -2.94 -2.38 4.86
N PHE A 213 -3.75 -2.10 3.85
CA PHE A 213 -4.91 -1.22 3.96
C PHE A 213 -6.10 -1.77 3.16
N THR A 214 -7.29 -1.31 3.52
CA THR A 214 -8.52 -1.61 2.79
C THR A 214 -8.83 -0.47 1.84
N TYR A 215 -9.19 -0.80 0.60
CA TYR A 215 -9.68 0.19 -0.36
C TYR A 215 -10.97 0.82 0.18
N SER A 216 -11.00 2.13 0.24
CA SER A 216 -12.17 2.93 0.61
C SER A 216 -12.59 3.84 -0.55
N VAL A 217 -13.90 4.05 -0.71
CA VAL A 217 -14.43 4.97 -1.73
C VAL A 217 -14.24 6.41 -1.24
N PRO A 218 -13.51 7.27 -1.97
CA PRO A 218 -13.39 8.67 -1.62
C PRO A 218 -14.72 9.40 -1.90
N VAL A 219 -15.19 10.17 -0.94
CA VAL A 219 -16.41 11.00 -1.02
C VAL A 219 -16.16 12.34 -0.35
N THR A 220 -17.04 13.32 -0.57
CA THR A 220 -16.86 14.69 -0.06
C THR A 220 -17.85 15.06 1.04
N SER A 221 -18.85 14.22 1.31
CA SER A 221 -19.90 14.50 2.29
C SER A 221 -20.41 13.23 2.99
N ILE A 222 -21.12 13.41 4.11
CA ILE A 222 -21.82 12.32 4.81
C ILE A 222 -22.93 11.72 3.94
N GLU A 223 -23.60 12.55 3.10
CA GLU A 223 -24.65 12.06 2.20
C GLU A 223 -24.07 11.10 1.15
N GLU A 224 -22.96 11.46 0.53
CA GLU A 224 -22.25 10.59 -0.41
C GLU A 224 -21.71 9.32 0.28
N ALA A 225 -21.25 9.46 1.54
CA ALA A 225 -20.83 8.31 2.34
C ALA A 225 -21.99 7.34 2.58
N ASN A 226 -23.14 7.85 2.97
CA ASN A 226 -24.36 7.04 3.16
C ASN A 226 -24.79 6.36 1.86
N GLU A 227 -24.69 7.04 0.71
CA GLU A 227 -24.97 6.43 -0.60
C GLU A 227 -23.98 5.32 -0.93
N ALA A 228 -22.68 5.53 -0.72
CA ALA A 228 -21.65 4.52 -0.95
C ALA A 228 -21.84 3.29 -0.05
N LEU A 229 -22.09 3.50 1.25
CA LEU A 229 -22.37 2.44 2.22
C LEU A 229 -23.63 1.64 1.85
N SER A 230 -24.67 2.30 1.29
CA SER A 230 -25.90 1.62 0.85
C SER A 230 -25.67 0.58 -0.24
N LYS A 231 -24.55 0.65 -0.94
CA LYS A 231 -24.09 -0.31 -1.95
C LYS A 231 -23.25 -1.46 -1.37
N GLY A 232 -23.02 -1.49 -0.05
CA GLY A 232 -22.25 -2.52 0.64
C GLY A 232 -20.74 -2.41 0.43
N THR A 233 -20.22 -1.19 0.37
CA THR A 233 -18.78 -0.92 0.13
C THR A 233 -17.92 -1.28 1.34
N SER A 234 -16.71 -1.80 1.12
CA SER A 234 -15.77 -2.21 2.19
C SER A 234 -15.23 -1.05 3.02
N GLY A 235 -15.32 0.19 2.49
CA GLY A 235 -14.90 1.39 3.20
C GLY A 235 -15.21 2.66 2.45
N VAL A 236 -15.28 3.76 3.19
CA VAL A 236 -15.51 5.12 2.69
C VAL A 236 -14.50 6.06 3.34
N THR A 237 -13.89 6.94 2.55
CA THR A 237 -13.05 8.04 3.05
C THR A 237 -13.68 9.37 2.70
N ILE A 238 -14.03 10.18 3.70
CA ILE A 238 -14.59 11.52 3.49
C ILE A 238 -13.42 12.50 3.43
N THR A 239 -13.16 13.00 2.21
CA THR A 239 -12.03 13.90 1.88
C THR A 239 -12.45 15.38 1.85
N SER A 240 -13.54 15.74 2.53
CA SER A 240 -14.06 17.12 2.54
C SER A 240 -13.00 18.11 3.00
N THR A 241 -12.83 19.21 2.28
CA THR A 241 -11.94 20.32 2.67
C THR A 241 -12.66 21.39 3.50
N THR A 242 -13.96 21.22 3.74
CA THR A 242 -14.80 22.13 4.54
C THR A 242 -15.31 21.38 5.76
N ASP A 243 -15.43 22.08 6.90
CA ASP A 243 -16.05 21.54 8.10
C ASP A 243 -17.39 20.90 7.74
N LEU A 244 -17.64 19.71 8.26
CA LEU A 244 -18.96 19.08 8.21
C LEU A 244 -19.88 19.91 9.14
N THR A 245 -20.58 20.91 8.59
CA THR A 245 -21.16 22.03 9.34
C THR A 245 -22.59 21.79 9.82
N VAL A 246 -23.15 20.60 9.62
CA VAL A 246 -24.54 20.28 10.01
C VAL A 246 -24.50 19.04 10.87
N PRO A 247 -25.29 18.96 11.97
CA PRO A 247 -25.50 17.71 12.67
C PRO A 247 -25.88 16.63 11.65
N SER A 248 -25.02 15.65 11.51
CA SER A 248 -25.11 14.68 10.42
C SER A 248 -25.29 13.29 10.98
N THR A 249 -25.97 12.44 10.26
CA THR A 249 -26.11 11.04 10.61
C THR A 249 -25.42 10.18 9.56
N LEU A 250 -24.43 9.41 9.98
CA LEU A 250 -23.82 8.34 9.22
C LEU A 250 -24.68 7.10 9.39
N GLU A 251 -25.38 6.71 8.33
CA GLU A 251 -26.31 5.58 8.34
C GLU A 251 -25.59 4.31 7.87
N ILE A 252 -25.52 3.30 8.73
CA ILE A 252 -24.92 2.00 8.39
C ILE A 252 -26.04 1.03 8.00
N PRO A 253 -26.21 0.74 6.70
CA PRO A 253 -27.27 -0.10 6.21
C PRO A 253 -26.96 -1.59 6.36
N ASN A 254 -28.01 -2.42 6.41
CA ASN A 254 -27.90 -3.85 6.23
C ASN A 254 -27.75 -4.23 4.74
N ALA A 255 -26.64 -3.81 4.13
CA ALA A 255 -26.34 -3.99 2.71
C ALA A 255 -25.16 -4.93 2.45
N PHE A 256 -24.63 -5.59 3.49
CA PHE A 256 -23.38 -6.35 3.47
C PHE A 256 -23.60 -7.85 3.34
N GLY A 257 -22.55 -8.57 2.95
CA GLY A 257 -22.52 -10.02 2.99
C GLY A 257 -22.17 -10.53 4.39
N HIS A 258 -22.45 -11.80 4.67
CA HIS A 258 -22.12 -12.46 5.93
C HIS A 258 -20.61 -12.40 6.23
N GLY A 259 -20.25 -12.00 7.45
CA GLY A 259 -18.85 -11.91 7.89
C GLY A 259 -18.03 -10.77 7.28
N THR A 260 -18.66 -9.80 6.60
CA THR A 260 -17.96 -8.63 6.05
C THR A 260 -17.88 -7.50 7.06
N SER A 261 -16.84 -6.68 6.96
CA SER A 261 -16.65 -5.46 7.75
C SER A 261 -16.58 -4.25 6.84
N THR A 262 -16.83 -3.07 7.37
CA THR A 262 -16.69 -1.81 6.65
C THR A 262 -15.93 -0.78 7.48
N SER A 263 -15.39 0.25 6.83
CA SER A 263 -14.70 1.35 7.50
C SER A 263 -15.18 2.71 7.00
N VAL A 264 -15.12 3.69 7.89
CA VAL A 264 -15.32 5.10 7.56
C VAL A 264 -14.16 5.89 8.14
N GLU A 265 -13.43 6.59 7.26
CA GLU A 265 -12.36 7.51 7.61
C GLU A 265 -12.82 8.93 7.26
N ILE A 266 -12.65 9.88 8.18
CA ILE A 266 -12.94 11.30 7.96
C ILE A 266 -11.63 12.06 8.14
N GLU A 267 -11.07 12.55 7.02
CA GLU A 267 -9.72 13.17 7.00
C GLU A 267 -9.65 14.52 7.70
N GLN A 268 -10.76 15.26 7.73
CA GLN A 268 -10.80 16.58 8.38
C GLN A 268 -11.47 16.49 9.75
N PRO A 269 -11.01 17.28 10.73
CA PRO A 269 -11.64 17.33 12.04
C PRO A 269 -13.13 17.68 11.96
N VAL A 270 -13.96 16.95 12.68
CA VAL A 270 -15.40 17.17 12.74
C VAL A 270 -15.71 18.15 13.89
N SER A 271 -16.28 19.32 13.58
CA SER A 271 -16.59 20.38 14.55
C SER A 271 -18.06 20.43 14.94
N THR A 272 -18.90 19.55 14.41
CA THR A 272 -20.33 19.43 14.71
C THR A 272 -20.68 18.01 15.15
N ASP A 273 -21.78 17.86 15.89
CA ASP A 273 -22.22 16.56 16.38
C ASP A 273 -22.47 15.60 15.22
N LEU A 274 -21.91 14.39 15.32
CA LEU A 274 -22.09 13.31 14.38
C LEU A 274 -22.75 12.12 15.08
N THR A 275 -23.81 11.59 14.45
CA THR A 275 -24.46 10.36 14.90
C THR A 275 -24.12 9.22 13.96
N ILE A 276 -23.71 8.08 14.48
CA ILE A 276 -23.61 6.82 13.75
C ILE A 276 -24.83 5.97 14.14
N SER A 277 -25.64 5.59 13.16
CA SER A 277 -26.84 4.79 13.41
C SER A 277 -27.00 3.65 12.41
N GLU A 278 -27.71 2.62 12.81
CA GLU A 278 -28.10 1.52 11.93
C GLU A 278 -29.32 1.87 11.09
N LYS A 279 -29.35 1.39 9.83
CA LYS A 279 -30.49 1.57 8.92
C LYS A 279 -30.87 0.25 8.26
N THR A 280 -32.08 -0.22 8.50
CA THR A 280 -32.61 -1.39 7.82
C THR A 280 -33.15 -1.02 6.45
N THR A 281 -32.50 -1.48 5.38
CA THR A 281 -32.86 -1.14 3.98
C THR A 281 -33.11 -2.34 3.09
N SER A 282 -32.68 -3.55 3.50
CA SER A 282 -32.75 -4.75 2.67
C SER A 282 -32.85 -6.01 3.52
N ASP A 283 -32.90 -7.18 2.88
CA ASP A 283 -32.83 -8.50 3.54
C ASP A 283 -31.39 -8.98 3.79
N LYS A 284 -30.39 -8.16 3.47
CA LYS A 284 -28.97 -8.43 3.76
C LYS A 284 -28.64 -8.15 5.22
N GLU A 285 -27.42 -8.40 5.61
CA GLU A 285 -26.93 -8.24 7.00
C GLU A 285 -26.28 -6.86 7.20
N LEU A 286 -26.16 -6.44 8.45
CA LEU A 286 -25.24 -5.39 8.86
C LEU A 286 -23.80 -5.89 8.72
N PRO A 287 -22.80 -5.02 8.58
CA PRO A 287 -21.41 -5.46 8.65
C PRO A 287 -21.11 -6.05 10.04
N GLU A 288 -20.19 -6.98 10.12
CA GLU A 288 -19.78 -7.58 11.40
C GLU A 288 -19.12 -6.53 12.31
N THR A 289 -18.30 -5.67 11.72
CA THR A 289 -17.63 -4.57 12.41
C THR A 289 -17.59 -3.33 11.53
N LEU A 290 -17.86 -2.17 12.13
CA LEU A 290 -17.59 -0.86 11.59
C LEU A 290 -16.34 -0.28 12.25
N SER A 291 -15.31 0.02 11.49
CA SER A 291 -14.17 0.83 11.94
C SER A 291 -14.40 2.30 11.59
N VAL A 292 -14.26 3.20 12.55
CA VAL A 292 -14.39 4.65 12.35
C VAL A 292 -13.10 5.32 12.78
N GLU A 293 -12.45 6.02 11.83
CA GLU A 293 -11.24 6.80 12.08
C GLU A 293 -11.53 8.27 11.83
N MET A 294 -11.41 9.11 12.85
CA MET A 294 -11.57 10.56 12.75
C MET A 294 -11.03 11.33 13.95
N GLU A 295 -10.94 12.64 13.79
CA GLU A 295 -10.78 13.59 14.89
C GLU A 295 -12.05 14.43 15.05
N THR A 296 -12.53 14.64 16.29
CA THR A 296 -13.69 15.50 16.53
C THR A 296 -13.50 16.35 17.77
N THR A 297 -13.91 17.62 17.65
CA THR A 297 -14.03 18.58 18.75
C THR A 297 -15.48 18.72 19.24
N ALA A 298 -16.41 18.00 18.61
CA ALA A 298 -17.83 17.93 18.96
C ALA A 298 -18.18 16.54 19.53
N SER A 299 -19.46 16.25 19.70
CA SER A 299 -19.93 14.98 20.22
C SER A 299 -20.07 13.93 19.11
N LEU A 300 -19.54 12.74 19.33
CA LEU A 300 -19.85 11.56 18.56
C LEU A 300 -20.90 10.72 19.30
N ILE A 301 -22.03 10.48 18.69
CA ILE A 301 -23.10 9.61 19.20
C ILE A 301 -23.06 8.29 18.43
N VAL A 302 -22.80 7.20 19.11
CA VAL A 302 -22.80 5.84 18.55
C VAL A 302 -24.08 5.14 18.98
N ASP A 303 -25.06 5.13 18.11
CA ASP A 303 -26.38 4.48 18.31
C ASP A 303 -26.54 3.27 17.39
N THR A 304 -25.85 2.19 17.74
CA THR A 304 -25.71 0.98 16.92
C THR A 304 -26.00 -0.27 17.75
N PRO A 305 -27.30 -0.61 17.98
CA PRO A 305 -27.67 -1.69 18.88
C PRO A 305 -27.21 -3.10 18.43
N ASN A 306 -27.01 -3.33 17.13
CA ASN A 306 -26.67 -4.64 16.59
C ASN A 306 -25.29 -4.68 15.89
N LEU A 307 -24.49 -3.64 15.98
CA LEU A 307 -23.23 -3.51 15.29
C LEU A 307 -22.06 -3.33 16.28
N THR A 308 -20.96 -4.03 16.08
CA THR A 308 -19.70 -3.74 16.77
C THR A 308 -19.02 -2.55 16.09
N VAL A 309 -18.70 -1.50 16.85
CA VAL A 309 -18.02 -0.30 16.37
C VAL A 309 -16.65 -0.20 17.01
N SER A 310 -15.61 -0.01 16.19
CA SER A 310 -14.24 0.28 16.60
C SER A 310 -13.89 1.72 16.27
N LEU A 311 -13.47 2.50 17.27
CA LEU A 311 -13.05 3.90 17.11
C LEU A 311 -11.53 4.00 17.09
N GLU A 312 -11.00 4.76 16.12
CA GLU A 312 -9.60 5.18 16.01
C GLU A 312 -9.55 6.71 15.89
N GLY A 313 -8.53 7.37 16.47
CA GLY A 313 -8.34 8.81 16.39
C GLY A 313 -8.57 9.55 17.72
N SER A 314 -9.02 10.82 17.65
CA SER A 314 -9.15 11.71 18.81
C SER A 314 -10.57 12.25 18.93
N TYR A 315 -11.17 12.11 20.11
CA TYR A 315 -12.56 12.46 20.38
C TYR A 315 -12.68 13.28 21.66
N THR A 316 -13.40 14.40 21.60
CA THR A 316 -13.74 15.17 22.81
C THR A 316 -14.82 14.44 23.61
N THR A 317 -15.94 14.13 22.99
CA THR A 317 -17.03 13.41 23.66
C THR A 317 -17.53 12.27 22.81
N VAL A 318 -17.68 11.09 23.40
CA VAL A 318 -18.34 9.94 22.80
C VAL A 318 -19.48 9.48 23.69
N GLU A 319 -20.66 9.38 23.12
CA GLU A 319 -21.86 8.80 23.75
C GLU A 319 -22.19 7.45 23.08
N ALA A 320 -22.27 6.38 23.84
CA ALA A 320 -22.46 5.04 23.31
C ALA A 320 -23.77 4.41 23.79
N THR A 321 -24.58 3.99 22.81
CA THR A 321 -25.81 3.19 22.99
C THR A 321 -25.73 1.95 22.11
N THR A 322 -25.01 0.94 22.56
CA THR A 322 -24.71 -0.28 21.78
C THR A 322 -25.35 -1.52 22.42
N ALA A 323 -26.63 -1.57 22.52
CA ALA A 323 -27.45 -2.54 23.25
C ALA A 323 -26.87 -3.94 23.53
N GLU A 324 -26.59 -4.74 22.50
CA GLU A 324 -26.11 -6.13 22.64
C GLU A 324 -24.66 -6.31 22.18
N ASN A 325 -24.11 -5.34 21.45
CA ASN A 325 -22.77 -5.38 20.87
C ASN A 325 -21.75 -4.52 21.62
N THR A 326 -20.59 -4.34 21.06
CA THR A 326 -19.44 -3.77 21.77
C THR A 326 -18.93 -2.53 21.05
N LEU A 327 -18.75 -1.44 21.80
CA LEU A 327 -17.88 -0.36 21.40
C LEU A 327 -16.43 -0.72 21.74
N ILE A 328 -15.53 -0.61 20.78
CA ILE A 328 -14.10 -0.84 20.94
C ILE A 328 -13.39 0.51 20.82
N VAL A 329 -12.67 0.91 21.84
CA VAL A 329 -11.73 2.05 21.81
C VAL A 329 -10.37 1.47 21.46
N ALA A 330 -9.91 1.65 20.22
CA ALA A 330 -8.68 1.05 19.69
C ALA A 330 -7.42 1.62 20.37
N LYS A 331 -6.27 0.98 20.21
CA LYS A 331 -5.03 1.26 20.97
C LYS A 331 -4.53 2.71 20.87
N ASN A 332 -4.63 3.32 19.69
CA ASN A 332 -4.13 4.68 19.44
C ASN A 332 -5.23 5.74 19.58
N THR A 333 -6.38 5.39 20.15
CA THR A 333 -7.53 6.29 20.31
C THR A 333 -7.43 7.06 21.62
N VAL A 334 -7.76 8.35 21.56
CA VAL A 334 -7.89 9.22 22.72
C VAL A 334 -9.33 9.73 22.77
N ILE A 335 -10.00 9.54 23.91
CA ILE A 335 -11.33 10.08 24.19
C ILE A 335 -11.24 10.89 25.49
N GLU A 336 -11.65 12.17 25.47
CA GLU A 336 -11.65 12.97 26.70
C GLU A 336 -12.76 12.50 27.62
N THR A 337 -14.01 12.41 27.14
CA THR A 337 -15.16 11.95 27.92
C THR A 337 -15.94 10.87 27.16
N LEU A 338 -16.11 9.70 27.76
CA LEU A 338 -16.91 8.60 27.25
C LEU A 338 -18.14 8.37 28.14
N THR A 339 -19.33 8.61 27.60
CA THR A 339 -20.61 8.30 28.26
C THR A 339 -21.17 7.00 27.72
N VAL A 340 -21.37 6.02 28.58
CA VAL A 340 -21.95 4.72 28.23
C VAL A 340 -23.39 4.66 28.74
N LYS A 341 -24.36 4.78 27.83
CA LYS A 341 -25.78 4.70 28.15
C LYS A 341 -26.27 3.24 28.13
N LYS A 342 -25.76 2.44 27.18
CA LYS A 342 -26.13 1.04 27.05
C LYS A 342 -25.06 0.27 26.27
N GLY A 343 -24.91 -1.04 26.59
CA GLY A 343 -24.03 -1.95 25.87
C GLY A 343 -22.65 -2.13 26.52
N ASN A 344 -21.76 -2.84 25.83
CA ASN A 344 -20.44 -3.19 26.33
C ASN A 344 -19.37 -2.27 25.70
N VAL A 345 -18.33 -1.95 26.47
CA VAL A 345 -17.18 -1.20 25.97
C VAL A 345 -15.88 -1.93 26.30
N LYS A 346 -15.00 -2.09 25.31
CA LYS A 346 -13.62 -2.55 25.46
C LYS A 346 -12.66 -1.42 25.16
N ILE A 347 -11.81 -1.07 26.12
CA ILE A 347 -10.88 0.05 26.01
C ILE A 347 -9.46 -0.48 25.92
N TYR A 348 -8.81 -0.28 24.77
CA TYR A 348 -7.38 -0.50 24.52
C TYR A 348 -6.62 0.83 24.45
N GLY A 349 -7.31 1.93 24.13
CA GLY A 349 -6.78 3.28 24.05
C GLY A 349 -6.84 4.05 25.38
N THR A 350 -6.80 5.37 25.29
CA THR A 350 -6.85 6.28 26.43
C THR A 350 -8.23 6.93 26.53
N VAL A 351 -8.83 6.89 27.72
CA VAL A 351 -10.09 7.58 28.04
C VAL A 351 -9.89 8.38 29.32
N GLY A 352 -10.10 9.69 29.24
CA GLY A 352 -9.95 10.63 30.37
C GLY A 352 -11.01 10.41 31.42
N GLU A 353 -12.27 10.63 31.08
CA GLU A 353 -13.41 10.44 31.97
C GLU A 353 -14.37 9.39 31.41
N ILE A 354 -14.91 8.55 32.29
CA ILE A 354 -15.92 7.57 31.92
C ILE A 354 -17.16 7.78 32.78
N VAL A 355 -18.29 8.09 32.14
CA VAL A 355 -19.61 8.20 32.74
C VAL A 355 -20.44 7.00 32.35
N ASN A 356 -20.79 6.14 33.29
CA ASN A 356 -21.65 4.98 33.06
C ASN A 356 -23.06 5.25 33.59
N GLU A 357 -23.96 5.65 32.70
CA GLU A 357 -25.35 5.94 33.02
C GLU A 357 -26.27 4.72 32.90
N GLY A 358 -25.75 3.63 32.36
CA GLY A 358 -26.52 2.44 32.01
C GLY A 358 -26.07 1.16 32.73
N THR A 359 -26.52 0.03 32.20
CA THR A 359 -26.17 -1.30 32.66
C THR A 359 -25.00 -1.92 31.91
N GLY A 360 -24.29 -1.13 31.09
CA GLY A 360 -23.20 -1.58 30.25
C GLY A 360 -21.97 -2.03 31.05
N LYS A 361 -21.25 -3.00 30.48
CA LYS A 361 -20.00 -3.51 31.04
C LYS A 361 -18.82 -2.83 30.38
N ILE A 362 -17.98 -2.16 31.19
CA ILE A 362 -16.77 -1.48 30.71
C ILE A 362 -15.57 -2.36 31.10
N ILE A 363 -14.76 -2.72 30.11
CA ILE A 363 -13.56 -3.54 30.25
C ILE A 363 -12.37 -2.72 29.77
N ARG A 364 -11.45 -2.40 30.69
CA ARG A 364 -10.13 -1.89 30.32
C ARG A 364 -9.23 -3.06 30.00
N CYS A 365 -8.77 -3.14 28.76
CA CYS A 365 -7.86 -4.17 28.28
C CYS A 365 -6.43 -3.68 28.52
N ILE A 366 -5.68 -4.40 29.36
CA ILE A 366 -4.24 -4.19 29.50
C ILE A 366 -3.61 -5.10 28.44
N ASP A 367 -2.82 -4.53 27.54
CA ASP A 367 -2.01 -5.34 26.63
C ASP A 367 -1.13 -6.28 27.48
N ALA A 368 -1.22 -7.57 27.23
CA ALA A 368 -0.16 -8.45 27.68
C ALA A 368 1.11 -7.93 26.99
N GLN A 369 2.07 -7.47 27.75
CA GLN A 369 3.38 -7.09 27.22
C GLN A 369 3.96 -8.34 26.54
N ASP A 370 4.20 -8.21 25.22
CA ASP A 370 5.03 -9.16 24.49
C ASP A 370 6.45 -9.19 25.01
#